data_71f0fd1ede78df7e3d7212ec8ec122a5
#
_entry.id   71f0fd1ede78df7e3d7212ec8ec122a5
#
_cell.length_a   1.000
_cell.length_b   1.000
_cell.length_c   1.000
_cell.angle_alpha   90.00
_cell.angle_beta   90.00
_cell.angle_gamma   90.00
#
_symmetry.space_group_name_H-M   'P 1'
#
loop_
_entity.id
_entity.type
_entity.pdbx_description
1 polymer ?
#
loop_
_entity_poly.entity_id
_entity_poly.type
_entity_poly.pdbx_seq_one_letter_code
_entity_poly.pdbx_strand_id
1 'polypeptide(L)'
;GSGLVGSEMCIRDRWSVTTTVTSNGSVNGMHDSTMPLSGMVEMLNMQINTWFGGVGVGWLNYYTFIIMAVFISGLMVGRTPEFLGKKVEAREMKIATFVALLHPFVILVFTAISSYVYTHHPDFVESEGGWLNNLGFHGLSEQLYEYTSSAANNGSGFEGLGDNTYFWNWTCGIVLILSRFIPIVGQVAIAGLLAQKKFIPESAGTLKTDTVTFAVMTFAVIFIVAALSFFPVHALSTIAEHLSL
;
A
#
# COMPACT_ATOMS: atom_id res chain seq x y z
N GLY A 1 29.89 -25.87 2.14
CA GLY A 1 29.04 -25.60 1.63
C GLY A 1 28.35 -24.69 0.62
N SER A 2 28.68 -24.84 -0.68
CA SER A 2 27.99 -24.04 -1.74
C SER A 2 26.48 -24.33 -1.88
N GLY A 3 25.98 -25.44 -1.34
CA GLY A 3 24.55 -25.77 -1.39
C GLY A 3 23.68 -25.02 -0.36
N LEU A 4 24.27 -24.55 0.73
CA LEU A 4 23.55 -23.80 1.77
C LEU A 4 23.32 -22.33 1.36
N VAL A 5 24.27 -21.73 0.63
CA VAL A 5 24.18 -20.32 0.22
C VAL A 5 22.96 -20.07 -0.66
N GLY A 6 22.67 -20.93 -1.61
CA GLY A 6 21.47 -20.78 -2.46
C GLY A 6 20.15 -20.95 -1.71
N SER A 7 20.10 -21.90 -0.76
CA SER A 7 18.88 -22.10 0.05
C SER A 7 18.65 -20.97 1.06
N GLU A 8 19.70 -20.41 1.63
CA GLU A 8 19.60 -19.26 2.53
C GLU A 8 19.14 -17.99 1.81
N MET A 9 19.59 -17.74 0.57
CA MET A 9 19.07 -16.65 -0.25
C MET A 9 17.58 -16.83 -0.50
N CYS A 10 17.15 -18.01 -0.92
CA CYS A 10 15.71 -18.26 -1.14
C CYS A 10 14.87 -18.10 0.13
N ILE A 11 15.41 -18.43 1.29
CA ILE A 11 14.72 -18.23 2.58
C ILE A 11 14.60 -16.74 2.89
N ARG A 12 15.64 -15.95 2.69
CA ARG A 12 15.63 -14.50 2.89
C ARG A 12 14.64 -13.81 1.97
N ASP A 13 14.66 -14.11 0.67
CA ASP A 13 13.73 -13.55 -0.31
C ASP A 13 12.26 -13.90 0.03
N ARG A 14 12.01 -15.14 0.41
CA ARG A 14 10.67 -15.54 0.87
C ARG A 14 10.24 -14.80 2.13
N TRP A 15 11.18 -14.57 3.03
CA TRP A 15 10.89 -13.85 4.26
C TRP A 15 10.56 -12.39 3.96
N SER A 16 11.34 -11.71 3.12
CA SER A 16 11.10 -10.31 2.76
C SER A 16 9.75 -10.11 2.09
N VAL A 17 9.38 -10.98 1.15
CA VAL A 17 8.05 -10.96 0.52
C VAL A 17 6.94 -11.25 1.53
N THR A 18 7.15 -12.21 2.43
CA THR A 18 6.13 -12.59 3.42
C THR A 18 5.93 -11.49 4.46
N THR A 19 6.99 -10.90 4.97
CA THR A 19 6.94 -9.86 6.01
C THR A 19 6.31 -8.57 5.48
N THR A 20 6.56 -8.24 4.21
CA THR A 20 5.98 -7.05 3.57
C THR A 20 4.50 -7.23 3.21
N VAL A 21 4.10 -8.42 2.73
CA VAL A 21 2.71 -8.68 2.34
C VAL A 21 1.78 -8.86 3.55
N THR A 22 2.32 -9.27 4.71
CA THR A 22 1.52 -9.51 5.93
C THR A 22 1.55 -8.36 6.93
N SER A 23 2.22 -7.26 6.62
CA SER A 23 2.47 -6.14 7.55
C SER A 23 3.11 -6.57 8.87
N ASN A 24 4.04 -7.53 8.81
CA ASN A 24 4.74 -8.06 9.99
C ASN A 24 5.92 -7.17 10.40
N GLY A 25 6.75 -6.75 9.45
CA GLY A 25 7.91 -5.87 9.65
C GLY A 25 9.17 -6.55 10.17
N SER A 26 9.16 -7.84 10.44
CA SER A 26 10.38 -8.55 10.86
C SER A 26 11.33 -8.77 9.68
N VAL A 27 12.61 -8.57 9.91
CA VAL A 27 13.65 -8.63 8.88
C VAL A 27 14.57 -9.83 9.14
N ASN A 28 14.80 -10.65 8.12
CA ASN A 28 15.73 -11.79 8.13
C ASN A 28 16.88 -11.61 7.12
N GLY A 29 17.03 -10.45 6.60
CA GLY A 29 18.07 -10.06 5.65
C GLY A 29 17.88 -8.61 5.30
N MET A 30 18.95 -7.90 5.03
CA MET A 30 18.92 -6.47 4.75
C MET A 30 18.14 -6.21 3.46
N HIS A 31 16.95 -5.60 3.57
CA HIS A 31 16.07 -5.32 2.42
C HIS A 31 16.70 -4.33 1.45
N ASP A 32 17.43 -3.36 1.97
CA ASP A 32 18.20 -2.38 1.21
C ASP A 32 19.23 -3.01 0.25
N SER A 33 19.75 -4.19 0.59
CA SER A 33 20.76 -4.91 -0.21
C SER A 33 20.14 -5.88 -1.23
N THR A 34 18.83 -5.87 -1.41
CA THR A 34 18.17 -6.70 -2.41
C THR A 34 18.28 -6.08 -3.81
N MET A 35 18.09 -6.90 -4.86
CA MET A 35 18.04 -6.37 -6.22
C MET A 35 16.87 -5.40 -6.38
N PRO A 36 16.98 -4.33 -7.20
CA PRO A 36 15.97 -3.29 -7.28
C PRO A 36 14.55 -3.79 -7.56
N LEU A 37 14.38 -4.81 -8.40
CA LEU A 37 13.07 -5.42 -8.66
C LEU A 37 12.54 -6.22 -7.45
N SER A 38 13.41 -6.79 -6.61
CA SER A 38 12.98 -7.42 -5.36
C SER A 38 12.44 -6.38 -4.38
N GLY A 39 13.16 -5.27 -4.21
CA GLY A 39 12.69 -4.12 -3.41
C GLY A 39 11.38 -3.53 -3.95
N MET A 40 11.20 -3.49 -5.27
CA MET A 40 9.92 -3.10 -5.88
C MET A 40 8.77 -4.03 -5.45
N VAL A 41 8.98 -5.34 -5.46
CA VAL A 41 7.94 -6.31 -5.02
C VAL A 41 7.62 -6.13 -3.54
N GLU A 42 8.61 -5.92 -2.70
CA GLU A 42 8.44 -5.64 -1.27
C GLU A 42 7.57 -4.38 -1.05
N MET A 43 7.89 -3.29 -1.75
CA MET A 43 7.10 -2.06 -1.69
C MET A 43 5.68 -2.25 -2.24
N LEU A 44 5.52 -2.91 -3.38
CA LEU A 44 4.20 -3.18 -3.97
C LEU A 44 3.30 -3.98 -3.04
N ASN A 45 3.84 -4.94 -2.31
CA ASN A 45 3.10 -5.70 -1.30
C ASN A 45 2.48 -4.79 -0.24
N MET A 46 3.26 -3.85 0.28
CA MET A 46 2.82 -2.88 1.27
C MET A 46 1.90 -1.81 0.67
N GLN A 47 2.13 -1.41 -0.57
CA GLN A 47 1.32 -0.40 -1.28
C GLN A 47 -0.07 -0.93 -1.65
N ILE A 48 -0.18 -2.21 -2.00
CA ILE A 48 -1.47 -2.88 -2.23
C ILE A 48 -2.20 -3.08 -0.90
N ASN A 49 -1.54 -3.55 0.14
CA ASN A 49 -2.00 -3.71 1.52
C ASN A 49 -3.43 -4.27 1.67
N THR A 50 -3.79 -5.25 0.85
CA THR A 50 -5.15 -5.83 0.85
C THR A 50 -5.15 -7.34 1.04
N TRP A 51 -4.33 -8.10 0.29
CA TRP A 51 -4.49 -9.57 0.20
C TRP A 51 -4.15 -10.29 1.49
N PHE A 52 -2.91 -10.18 1.94
CA PHE A 52 -2.44 -10.80 3.18
C PHE A 52 -2.06 -9.75 4.22
N GLY A 53 -2.53 -8.51 4.04
CA GLY A 53 -2.20 -7.38 4.91
C GLY A 53 -2.43 -7.68 6.40
N GLY A 54 -1.97 -6.77 7.26
CA GLY A 54 -1.97 -6.97 8.71
C GLY A 54 -3.30 -7.43 9.29
N VAL A 55 -3.25 -8.07 10.44
CA VAL A 55 -4.40 -8.72 11.09
C VAL A 55 -5.59 -7.76 11.19
N GLY A 56 -6.67 -8.07 10.50
CA GLY A 56 -7.89 -7.27 10.39
C GLY A 56 -7.80 -6.13 9.37
N VAL A 57 -6.66 -5.47 9.21
CA VAL A 57 -6.50 -4.31 8.32
C VAL A 57 -6.57 -4.70 6.86
N GLY A 58 -5.84 -5.74 6.45
CA GLY A 58 -5.89 -6.24 5.08
C GLY A 58 -7.30 -6.65 4.66
N TRP A 59 -8.03 -7.30 5.57
CA TRP A 59 -9.42 -7.68 5.35
C TRP A 59 -10.35 -6.47 5.19
N LEU A 60 -10.20 -5.46 6.03
CA LEU A 60 -10.98 -4.22 5.94
C LEU A 60 -10.67 -3.46 4.65
N ASN A 61 -9.41 -3.38 4.25
CA ASN A 61 -9.01 -2.78 2.98
C ASN A 61 -9.60 -3.55 1.79
N TYR A 62 -9.57 -4.88 1.84
CA TYR A 62 -10.17 -5.73 0.81
C TYR A 62 -11.68 -5.46 0.67
N TYR A 63 -12.41 -5.30 1.78
CA TYR A 63 -13.82 -4.90 1.77
C TYR A 63 -14.06 -3.56 1.09
N THR A 64 -13.17 -2.59 1.31
CA THR A 64 -13.25 -1.29 0.63
C THR A 64 -13.18 -1.46 -0.89
N PHE A 65 -12.26 -2.29 -1.37
CA PHE A 65 -12.14 -2.59 -2.80
C PHE A 65 -13.31 -3.42 -3.34
N ILE A 66 -13.87 -4.33 -2.56
CA ILE A 66 -15.10 -5.05 -2.95
C ILE A 66 -16.24 -4.05 -3.17
N ILE A 67 -16.45 -3.09 -2.27
CA ILE A 67 -17.49 -2.06 -2.42
C ILE A 67 -17.27 -1.23 -3.67
N MET A 68 -16.02 -0.84 -3.94
CA MET A 68 -15.67 -0.13 -5.17
C MET A 68 -15.94 -0.98 -6.42
N ALA A 69 -15.55 -2.26 -6.42
CA ALA A 69 -15.78 -3.19 -7.52
C ALA A 69 -17.27 -3.41 -7.79
N VAL A 70 -18.08 -3.59 -6.74
CA VAL A 70 -19.54 -3.72 -6.84
C VAL A 70 -20.15 -2.47 -7.47
N PHE A 71 -19.72 -1.29 -7.02
CA PHE A 71 -20.26 -0.02 -7.54
C PHE A 71 -19.88 0.20 -9.00
N ILE A 72 -18.60 0.03 -9.34
CA ILE A 72 -18.10 0.21 -10.71
C ILE A 72 -18.77 -0.79 -11.65
N SER A 73 -18.80 -2.07 -11.28
CA SER A 73 -19.42 -3.10 -12.10
C SER A 73 -20.91 -2.90 -12.28
N GLY A 74 -21.61 -2.52 -11.21
CA GLY A 74 -23.03 -2.22 -11.27
C GLY A 74 -23.32 -1.13 -12.28
N LEU A 75 -22.56 -0.03 -12.24
CA LEU A 75 -22.71 1.08 -13.18
C LEU A 75 -22.37 0.67 -14.63
N MET A 76 -21.29 -0.12 -14.84
CA MET A 76 -20.89 -0.56 -16.19
C MET A 76 -21.93 -1.47 -16.85
N VAL A 77 -22.59 -2.33 -16.06
CA VAL A 77 -23.58 -3.29 -16.59
C VAL A 77 -25.00 -2.72 -16.54
N GLY A 78 -25.20 -1.54 -15.98
CA GLY A 78 -26.53 -0.92 -15.80
C GLY A 78 -27.38 -1.64 -14.73
N ARG A 79 -26.73 -2.29 -13.75
CA ARG A 79 -27.39 -2.96 -12.64
C ARG A 79 -27.28 -2.14 -11.37
N THR A 80 -28.20 -2.33 -10.44
CA THR A 80 -28.13 -1.70 -9.12
C THR A 80 -26.94 -2.30 -8.34
N PRO A 81 -25.99 -1.47 -7.89
CA PRO A 81 -24.89 -1.97 -7.08
C PRO A 81 -25.39 -2.36 -5.69
N GLU A 82 -25.36 -3.63 -5.39
CA GLU A 82 -25.84 -4.23 -4.13
C GLU A 82 -24.74 -5.12 -3.53
N PHE A 83 -24.54 -4.99 -2.24
CA PHE A 83 -23.62 -5.81 -1.47
C PHE A 83 -24.31 -6.34 -0.21
N LEU A 84 -24.33 -7.66 -0.03
CA LEU A 84 -25.01 -8.34 1.08
C LEU A 84 -26.49 -7.94 1.24
N GLY A 85 -27.22 -7.80 0.13
CA GLY A 85 -28.60 -7.35 0.11
C GLY A 85 -28.81 -5.91 0.51
N LYS A 86 -27.79 -5.07 0.47
CA LYS A 86 -27.86 -3.65 0.74
C LYS A 86 -27.36 -2.85 -0.47
N LYS A 87 -28.11 -1.79 -0.83
CA LYS A 87 -27.75 -0.91 -1.93
C LYS A 87 -26.52 -0.08 -1.58
N VAL A 88 -25.48 -0.13 -2.42
CA VAL A 88 -24.31 0.74 -2.32
C VAL A 88 -24.60 2.04 -3.07
N GLU A 89 -24.51 3.16 -2.39
CA GLU A 89 -24.82 4.48 -2.91
C GLU A 89 -23.60 5.41 -2.88
N ALA A 90 -23.77 6.63 -3.37
CA ALA A 90 -22.69 7.61 -3.47
C ALA A 90 -22.04 7.96 -2.13
N ARG A 91 -22.71 7.80 -0.99
CA ARG A 91 -22.15 8.10 0.33
C ARG A 91 -21.06 7.09 0.69
N GLU A 92 -21.38 5.80 0.61
CA GLU A 92 -20.44 4.71 0.88
C GLU A 92 -19.27 4.78 -0.10
N MET A 93 -19.56 5.05 -1.39
CA MET A 93 -18.55 5.14 -2.43
C MET A 93 -17.57 6.30 -2.21
N LYS A 94 -18.04 7.47 -1.77
CA LYS A 94 -17.16 8.60 -1.43
C LYS A 94 -16.18 8.24 -0.33
N ILE A 95 -16.65 7.57 0.73
CA ILE A 95 -15.78 7.15 1.83
C ILE A 95 -14.80 6.08 1.36
N ALA A 96 -15.27 5.08 0.60
CA ALA A 96 -14.41 4.03 0.06
C ALA A 96 -13.30 4.59 -0.85
N THR A 97 -13.64 5.51 -1.74
CA THR A 97 -12.67 6.17 -2.62
C THR A 97 -11.67 7.02 -1.82
N PHE A 98 -12.14 7.75 -0.82
CA PHE A 98 -11.26 8.55 0.04
C PHE A 98 -10.27 7.66 0.80
N VAL A 99 -10.73 6.57 1.40
CA VAL A 99 -9.88 5.60 2.11
C VAL A 99 -8.86 4.96 1.16
N ALA A 100 -9.29 4.54 -0.03
CA ALA A 100 -8.41 3.91 -1.01
C ALA A 100 -7.32 4.87 -1.54
N LEU A 101 -7.65 6.14 -1.73
CA LEU A 101 -6.71 7.15 -2.23
C LEU A 101 -5.84 7.77 -1.13
N LEU A 102 -6.24 7.65 0.14
CA LEU A 102 -5.45 8.17 1.26
C LEU A 102 -4.07 7.51 1.34
N HIS A 103 -4.02 6.19 1.17
CA HIS A 103 -2.77 5.43 1.25
C HIS A 103 -1.71 5.91 0.25
N PRO A 104 -1.96 5.91 -1.08
CA PRO A 104 -1.00 6.46 -2.03
C PRO A 104 -0.75 7.96 -1.84
N PHE A 105 -1.75 8.73 -1.47
CA PHE A 105 -1.58 10.16 -1.22
C PHE A 105 -0.54 10.44 -0.13
N VAL A 106 -0.68 9.79 1.01
CA VAL A 106 0.24 9.98 2.14
C VAL A 106 1.65 9.53 1.77
N ILE A 107 1.82 8.36 1.17
CA ILE A 107 3.12 7.84 0.74
C ILE A 107 3.82 8.83 -0.20
N LEU A 108 3.16 9.21 -1.29
CA LEU A 108 3.77 10.03 -2.34
C LEU A 108 4.04 11.46 -1.88
N VAL A 109 3.15 12.06 -1.09
CA VAL A 109 3.34 13.43 -0.59
C VAL A 109 4.52 13.48 0.38
N PHE A 110 4.61 12.56 1.33
CA PHE A 110 5.72 12.59 2.28
C PHE A 110 7.05 12.18 1.63
N THR A 111 7.06 11.27 0.67
CA THR A 111 8.25 11.00 -0.15
C THR A 111 8.68 12.23 -0.94
N ALA A 112 7.75 12.98 -1.50
CA ALA A 112 8.08 14.23 -2.21
C ALA A 112 8.61 15.30 -1.26
N ILE A 113 8.05 15.42 -0.05
CA ILE A 113 8.53 16.35 0.98
C ILE A 113 9.96 16.00 1.40
N SER A 114 10.24 14.72 1.71
CA SER A 114 11.59 14.31 2.11
C SER A 114 12.62 14.53 1.00
N SER A 115 12.26 14.18 -0.24
CA SER A 115 13.13 14.42 -1.41
C SER A 115 13.37 15.90 -1.66
N TYR A 116 12.36 16.73 -1.44
CA TYR A 116 12.50 18.20 -1.53
C TYR A 116 13.44 18.73 -0.46
N VAL A 117 13.26 18.34 0.80
CA VAL A 117 14.12 18.74 1.92
C VAL A 117 15.55 18.28 1.69
N TYR A 118 15.75 17.03 1.29
CA TYR A 118 17.06 16.47 0.98
C TYR A 118 17.81 17.29 -0.08
N THR A 119 17.10 17.72 -1.13
CA THR A 119 17.72 18.43 -2.26
C THR A 119 17.97 19.92 -1.97
N HIS A 120 17.06 20.57 -1.24
CA HIS A 120 17.11 22.03 -1.07
C HIS A 120 17.64 22.50 0.29
N HIS A 121 17.73 21.60 1.26
CA HIS A 121 18.22 21.91 2.62
C HIS A 121 19.32 20.94 3.07
N PRO A 122 20.45 20.83 2.32
CA PRO A 122 21.52 19.90 2.65
C PRO A 122 22.13 20.14 4.04
N ASP A 123 22.27 21.40 4.46
CA ASP A 123 22.80 21.75 5.78
C ASP A 123 21.96 21.18 6.91
N PHE A 124 20.64 21.16 6.73
CA PHE A 124 19.71 20.53 7.69
C PHE A 124 19.90 19.02 7.73
N VAL A 125 19.98 18.37 6.58
CA VAL A 125 20.20 16.92 6.46
C VAL A 125 21.53 16.52 7.10
N GLU A 126 22.59 17.28 6.87
CA GLU A 126 23.91 17.04 7.49
C GLU A 126 23.87 17.24 9.00
N SER A 127 23.13 18.22 9.50
CA SER A 127 22.98 18.46 10.94
C SER A 127 22.29 17.30 11.67
N GLU A 128 21.49 16.53 10.98
CA GLU A 128 20.84 15.30 11.49
C GLU A 128 21.68 14.03 11.27
N GLY A 129 22.89 14.13 10.73
CA GLY A 129 23.82 13.03 10.54
C GLY A 129 23.81 12.40 9.15
N GLY A 130 23.11 13.00 8.19
CA GLY A 130 22.87 12.49 6.85
C GLY A 130 21.74 11.45 6.84
N TRP A 131 20.99 11.38 5.73
CA TRP A 131 19.83 10.49 5.65
C TRP A 131 20.07 9.27 4.75
N LEU A 132 20.68 9.47 3.58
CA LEU A 132 20.82 8.44 2.56
C LEU A 132 22.21 7.82 2.58
N ASN A 133 22.26 6.50 2.58
CA ASN A 133 23.50 5.77 2.37
C ASN A 133 23.82 5.61 0.89
N ASN A 134 22.79 5.52 0.06
CA ASN A 134 22.91 5.41 -1.39
C ASN A 134 22.33 6.65 -2.07
N LEU A 135 22.98 7.10 -3.15
CA LEU A 135 22.54 8.27 -3.89
C LEU A 135 21.77 7.86 -5.16
N GLY A 136 21.09 8.82 -5.77
CA GLY A 136 20.39 8.61 -7.04
C GLY A 136 19.08 7.83 -6.90
N PHE A 137 18.84 6.88 -7.79
CA PHE A 137 17.59 6.13 -7.85
C PHE A 137 17.33 5.29 -6.60
N HIS A 138 18.40 4.69 -6.06
CA HIS A 138 18.29 3.91 -4.83
C HIS A 138 17.94 4.76 -3.62
N GLY A 139 18.52 5.95 -3.48
CA GLY A 139 18.18 6.88 -2.40
C GLY A 139 16.72 7.34 -2.44
N LEU A 140 16.12 7.43 -3.62
CA LEU A 140 14.67 7.65 -3.73
C LEU A 140 13.89 6.41 -3.28
N SER A 141 14.39 5.22 -3.57
CA SER A 141 13.80 3.95 -3.10
C SER A 141 13.85 3.83 -1.58
N GLU A 142 14.95 4.24 -0.92
CA GLU A 142 15.08 4.28 0.55
C GLU A 142 13.98 5.14 1.18
N GLN A 143 13.81 6.37 0.69
CA GLN A 143 12.78 7.30 1.18
C GLN A 143 11.35 6.79 0.91
N LEU A 144 11.11 6.27 -0.29
CA LEU A 144 9.81 5.71 -0.68
C LEU A 144 9.44 4.50 0.18
N TYR A 145 10.41 3.62 0.44
CA TYR A 145 10.20 2.44 1.26
C TYR A 145 9.78 2.80 2.68
N GLU A 146 10.45 3.77 3.30
CA GLU A 146 10.16 4.19 4.67
C GLU A 146 8.73 4.69 4.84
N TYR A 147 8.26 5.59 3.94
CA TYR A 147 6.87 6.03 4.00
C TYR A 147 5.86 4.96 3.56
N THR A 148 6.25 4.04 2.68
CA THR A 148 5.42 2.89 2.31
C THR A 148 5.24 1.95 3.50
N SER A 149 6.31 1.64 4.22
CA SER A 149 6.29 0.82 5.42
C SER A 149 5.50 1.48 6.55
N SER A 150 5.74 2.78 6.78
CA SER A 150 4.99 3.56 7.76
C SER A 150 3.49 3.61 7.44
N ALA A 151 3.12 3.85 6.18
CA ALA A 151 1.71 3.90 5.76
C ALA A 151 1.02 2.53 5.84
N ALA A 152 1.72 1.44 5.51
CA ALA A 152 1.21 0.08 5.69
C ALA A 152 1.24 -0.37 7.16
N ASN A 153 1.87 0.41 8.06
CA ASN A 153 2.15 0.05 9.44
C ASN A 153 2.92 -1.29 9.56
N ASN A 154 3.87 -1.51 8.67
CA ASN A 154 4.67 -2.71 8.58
C ASN A 154 5.83 -2.70 9.57
N GLY A 155 6.69 -1.69 9.48
CA GLY A 155 7.83 -1.49 10.38
C GLY A 155 9.17 -1.99 9.85
N SER A 156 9.24 -2.57 8.64
CA SER A 156 10.52 -2.80 7.96
C SER A 156 10.99 -1.53 7.27
N GLY A 157 12.30 -1.38 7.06
CA GLY A 157 12.92 -0.27 6.36
C GLY A 157 13.90 -0.76 5.29
N PHE A 158 14.36 0.15 4.45
CA PHE A 158 15.64 0.00 3.77
C PHE A 158 16.72 0.53 4.71
N GLU A 159 17.53 -0.36 5.23
CA GLU A 159 18.44 -0.11 6.33
C GLU A 159 19.62 0.81 5.96
N GLY A 160 19.70 1.22 4.69
CA GLY A 160 20.58 2.31 4.23
C GLY A 160 20.10 3.69 4.65
N LEU A 161 18.82 3.86 4.93
CA LEU A 161 18.26 5.12 5.40
C LEU A 161 18.60 5.38 6.87
N GLY A 162 19.20 6.54 7.15
CA GLY A 162 19.40 7.04 8.51
C GLY A 162 18.12 7.65 9.08
N ASP A 163 17.17 6.80 9.45
CA ASP A 163 15.81 7.18 9.87
C ASP A 163 15.69 7.67 11.31
N ASN A 164 16.72 7.45 12.14
CA ASN A 164 16.69 7.85 13.55
C ASN A 164 16.99 9.36 13.74
N THR A 165 16.21 10.20 13.10
CA THR A 165 16.29 11.66 13.18
C THR A 165 14.96 12.28 13.58
N TYR A 166 14.98 13.57 13.99
CA TYR A 166 13.73 14.28 14.32
C TYR A 166 12.79 14.37 13.13
N PHE A 167 13.31 14.60 11.94
CA PHE A 167 12.50 14.70 10.73
C PHE A 167 11.76 13.39 10.43
N TRP A 168 12.48 12.28 10.35
CA TRP A 168 11.90 10.96 10.05
C TRP A 168 10.95 10.50 11.15
N ASN A 169 11.33 10.66 12.42
CA ASN A 169 10.50 10.27 13.55
C ASN A 169 9.12 10.98 13.55
N TRP A 170 9.11 12.30 13.28
CA TRP A 170 7.86 13.06 13.23
C TRP A 170 7.03 12.76 11.99
N THR A 171 7.64 12.73 10.82
CA THR A 171 6.93 12.51 9.56
C THR A 171 6.36 11.09 9.48
N CYS A 172 7.13 10.07 9.83
CA CYS A 172 6.66 8.68 9.91
C CYS A 172 5.58 8.51 10.98
N GLY A 173 5.70 9.16 12.14
CA GLY A 173 4.67 9.14 13.18
C GLY A 173 3.33 9.71 12.68
N ILE A 174 3.34 10.81 11.95
CA ILE A 174 2.13 11.39 11.33
C ILE A 174 1.56 10.44 10.29
N VAL A 175 2.40 9.89 9.41
CA VAL A 175 1.98 8.91 8.39
C VAL A 175 1.33 7.69 9.01
N LEU A 176 1.93 7.12 10.06
CA LEU A 176 1.39 5.98 10.82
C LEU A 176 -0.02 6.25 11.35
N ILE A 177 -0.22 7.41 11.98
CA ILE A 177 -1.52 7.79 12.58
C ILE A 177 -2.58 7.97 11.48
N LEU A 178 -2.26 8.73 10.44
CA LEU A 178 -3.20 9.00 9.35
C LEU A 178 -3.61 7.72 8.61
N SER A 179 -2.62 6.88 8.28
CA SER A 179 -2.85 5.66 7.50
C SER A 179 -3.48 4.52 8.31
N ARG A 180 -3.51 4.61 9.63
CA ARG A 180 -4.17 3.61 10.49
C ARG A 180 -5.57 4.03 10.88
N PHE A 181 -5.73 5.18 11.50
CA PHE A 181 -7.00 5.55 12.13
C PHE A 181 -8.05 6.02 11.12
N ILE A 182 -7.66 6.77 10.09
CA ILE A 182 -8.63 7.27 9.11
C ILE A 182 -9.28 6.12 8.32
N PRO A 183 -8.53 5.13 7.78
CA PRO A 183 -9.15 3.97 7.13
C PRO A 183 -10.09 3.19 8.05
N ILE A 184 -9.68 2.89 9.28
CA ILE A 184 -10.54 2.16 10.24
C ILE A 184 -11.85 2.90 10.46
N VAL A 185 -11.81 4.20 10.74
CA VAL A 185 -13.01 5.02 10.93
C VAL A 185 -13.88 5.05 9.67
N GLY A 186 -13.27 5.21 8.50
CA GLY A 186 -13.98 5.21 7.22
C GLY A 186 -14.68 3.88 6.93
N GLN A 187 -14.00 2.77 7.14
CA GLN A 187 -14.52 1.43 6.91
C GLN A 187 -15.65 1.08 7.87
N VAL A 188 -15.52 1.44 9.15
CA VAL A 188 -16.60 1.27 10.14
C VAL A 188 -17.79 2.18 9.81
N ALA A 189 -17.54 3.40 9.33
CA ALA A 189 -18.61 4.29 8.88
C ALA A 189 -19.38 3.72 7.68
N ILE A 190 -18.70 3.11 6.70
CA ILE A 190 -19.36 2.40 5.59
C ILE A 190 -20.25 1.27 6.13
N ALA A 191 -19.75 0.45 7.05
CA ALA A 191 -20.52 -0.63 7.66
C ALA A 191 -21.76 -0.09 8.39
N GLY A 192 -21.61 1.01 9.13
CA GLY A 192 -22.71 1.67 9.82
C GLY A 192 -23.79 2.23 8.87
N LEU A 193 -23.37 2.83 7.75
CA LEU A 193 -24.29 3.31 6.73
C LEU A 193 -25.05 2.15 6.05
N LEU A 194 -24.37 1.05 5.73
CA LEU A 194 -25.00 -0.12 5.15
C LEU A 194 -25.95 -0.81 6.13
N ALA A 195 -25.61 -0.85 7.42
CA ALA A 195 -26.45 -1.46 8.46
C ALA A 195 -27.82 -0.76 8.58
N GLN A 196 -27.88 0.55 8.39
CA GLN A 196 -29.13 1.34 8.47
C GLN A 196 -30.07 1.14 7.26
N LYS A 197 -29.56 0.57 6.17
CA LYS A 197 -30.34 0.38 4.95
C LYS A 197 -31.27 -0.84 5.02
N LYS A 198 -32.40 -0.75 4.34
CA LYS A 198 -33.33 -1.87 4.20
C LYS A 198 -32.70 -2.99 3.36
N PHE A 199 -33.04 -4.22 3.70
CA PHE A 199 -32.68 -5.38 2.90
C PHE A 199 -33.44 -5.37 1.57
N ILE A 200 -32.73 -5.63 0.48
CA ILE A 200 -33.29 -5.75 -0.86
C ILE A 200 -33.16 -7.23 -1.27
N PRO A 201 -34.29 -7.90 -1.59
CA PRO A 201 -34.22 -9.28 -2.08
C PRO A 201 -33.54 -9.33 -3.44
N GLU A 202 -32.81 -10.40 -3.69
CA GLU A 202 -32.15 -10.63 -4.98
C GLU A 202 -33.16 -10.60 -6.14
N SER A 203 -32.79 -9.94 -7.20
CA SER A 203 -33.56 -9.84 -8.44
C SER A 203 -32.68 -10.23 -9.63
N ALA A 204 -33.30 -10.38 -10.81
CA ALA A 204 -32.55 -10.62 -12.06
C ALA A 204 -31.53 -9.50 -12.38
N GLY A 205 -31.71 -8.31 -11.78
CA GLY A 205 -30.81 -7.15 -11.90
C GLY A 205 -29.70 -7.12 -10.86
N THR A 206 -29.70 -8.00 -9.85
CA THR A 206 -28.67 -8.02 -8.82
C THR A 206 -27.35 -8.57 -9.38
N LEU A 207 -26.24 -7.88 -9.10
CA LEU A 207 -24.91 -8.36 -9.46
C LEU A 207 -24.53 -9.49 -8.48
N LYS A 208 -24.29 -10.69 -9.01
CA LYS A 208 -23.80 -11.80 -8.20
C LYS A 208 -22.35 -11.62 -7.82
N THR A 209 -22.04 -11.60 -6.51
CA THR A 209 -20.70 -11.41 -5.97
C THR A 209 -19.97 -12.73 -5.67
N ASP A 210 -20.63 -13.87 -5.83
CA ASP A 210 -20.13 -15.22 -5.60
C ASP A 210 -19.57 -15.90 -6.87
N THR A 211 -19.27 -15.12 -7.90
CA THR A 211 -18.81 -15.61 -9.20
C THR A 211 -17.30 -15.38 -9.39
N VAL A 212 -16.66 -16.28 -10.18
CA VAL A 212 -15.25 -16.11 -10.58
C VAL A 212 -15.05 -14.78 -11.32
N THR A 213 -16.01 -14.37 -12.15
CA THR A 213 -15.96 -13.09 -12.86
C THR A 213 -15.85 -11.91 -11.90
N PHE A 214 -16.63 -11.92 -10.82
CA PHE A 214 -16.55 -10.88 -9.80
C PHE A 214 -15.20 -10.89 -9.05
N ALA A 215 -14.68 -12.07 -8.73
CA ALA A 215 -13.36 -12.20 -8.11
C ALA A 215 -12.25 -11.64 -9.01
N VAL A 216 -12.25 -11.95 -10.32
CA VAL A 216 -11.30 -11.40 -11.29
C VAL A 216 -11.46 -9.89 -11.41
N MET A 217 -12.68 -9.38 -11.41
CA MET A 217 -12.93 -7.92 -11.46
C MET A 217 -12.42 -7.21 -10.20
N THR A 218 -12.66 -7.76 -9.02
CA THR A 218 -12.14 -7.18 -7.77
C THR A 218 -10.61 -7.15 -7.79
N PHE A 219 -9.99 -8.24 -8.23
CA PHE A 219 -8.55 -8.30 -8.43
C PHE A 219 -8.06 -7.23 -9.40
N ALA A 220 -8.73 -7.08 -10.55
CA ALA A 220 -8.38 -6.07 -11.55
C ALA A 220 -8.50 -4.64 -11.00
N VAL A 221 -9.54 -4.33 -10.22
CA VAL A 221 -9.71 -3.02 -9.59
C VAL A 221 -8.56 -2.74 -8.63
N ILE A 222 -8.19 -3.68 -7.77
CA ILE A 222 -7.06 -3.53 -6.84
C ILE A 222 -5.76 -3.27 -7.61
N PHE A 223 -5.49 -4.10 -8.62
CA PHE A 223 -4.26 -4.01 -9.41
C PHE A 223 -4.17 -2.69 -10.19
N ILE A 224 -5.26 -2.27 -10.84
CA ILE A 224 -5.30 -1.02 -11.61
C ILE A 224 -5.10 0.18 -10.70
N VAL A 225 -5.76 0.23 -9.54
CA VAL A 225 -5.60 1.33 -8.59
C VAL A 225 -4.17 1.40 -8.08
N ALA A 226 -3.57 0.27 -7.73
CA ALA A 226 -2.18 0.22 -7.28
C ALA A 226 -1.20 0.64 -8.40
N ALA A 227 -1.38 0.11 -9.61
CA ALA A 227 -0.53 0.45 -10.75
C ALA A 227 -0.61 1.94 -11.11
N LEU A 228 -1.80 2.51 -11.22
CA LEU A 228 -1.97 3.92 -11.53
C LEU A 228 -1.41 4.84 -10.44
N SER A 229 -1.46 4.41 -9.18
CA SER A 229 -0.96 5.20 -8.06
C SER A 229 0.56 5.17 -7.93
N PHE A 230 1.19 4.00 -8.10
CA PHE A 230 2.58 3.80 -7.71
C PHE A 230 3.54 3.54 -8.89
N PHE A 231 3.05 3.15 -10.07
CA PHE A 231 3.92 2.90 -11.22
C PHE A 231 4.82 4.11 -11.56
N PRO A 232 4.35 5.37 -11.55
CA PRO A 232 5.21 6.51 -11.87
C PRO A 232 6.41 6.65 -10.93
N VAL A 233 6.23 6.44 -9.63
CA VAL A 233 7.34 6.56 -8.66
C VAL A 233 8.29 5.38 -8.77
N HIS A 234 7.79 4.16 -9.04
CA HIS A 234 8.65 3.00 -9.30
C HIS A 234 9.45 3.15 -10.60
N ALA A 235 8.90 3.82 -11.60
CA ALA A 235 9.64 4.12 -12.83
C ALA A 235 10.82 5.07 -12.57
N LEU A 236 10.73 5.95 -11.58
CA LEU A 236 11.79 6.89 -11.19
C LEU A 236 12.75 6.31 -10.14
N SER A 237 12.40 5.25 -9.46
CA SER A 237 13.19 4.61 -8.40
C SER A 237 13.68 3.23 -8.84
N THR A 238 13.04 2.18 -8.42
CA THR A 238 13.48 0.79 -8.59
C THR A 238 13.63 0.33 -10.03
N ILE A 239 12.76 0.77 -10.95
CA ILE A 239 12.88 0.38 -12.38
C ILE A 239 14.04 1.12 -13.04
N ALA A 240 14.17 2.44 -12.77
CA ALA A 240 15.29 3.22 -13.30
C ALA A 240 16.63 2.69 -12.77
N GLU A 241 16.71 2.35 -11.49
CA GLU A 241 17.85 1.72 -10.86
C GLU A 241 18.19 0.41 -11.54
N HIS A 242 17.23 -0.50 -11.74
CA HIS A 242 17.45 -1.78 -12.41
C HIS A 242 17.96 -1.64 -13.85
N LEU A 243 17.50 -0.62 -14.57
CA LEU A 243 17.95 -0.36 -15.94
C LEU A 243 19.32 0.33 -16.01
N SER A 244 19.81 0.87 -14.89
CA SER A 244 21.12 1.53 -14.79
C SER A 244 22.24 0.60 -14.30
N LEU A 245 21.93 -0.61 -13.85
CA LEU A 245 22.88 -1.66 -13.49
C LEU A 245 23.47 -2.32 -14.73
#